data_85bfceffe9d0f846185e7775dd06d86b
#
_entry.id   85bfceffe9d0f846185e7775dd06d86b
#
_cell.length_a   1.000
_cell.length_b   1.000
_cell.length_c   1.000
_cell.angle_alpha   90.00
_cell.angle_beta   90.00
_cell.angle_gamma   90.00
#
_symmetry.space_group_name_H-M   'P 1'
#
loop_
_entity.id
_entity.type
_entity.pdbx_description
1 polymer ?
#
loop_
_entity_poly.entity_id
_entity_poly.type
_entity_poly.pdbx_seq_one_letter_code
_entity_poly.pdbx_strand_id
1 'polypeptide(L)'
;PKDKKIEKLNEVFQNSKFIDKLVVIVSLKDSTGDAIPDSLVLYADSLETAIKNNLSAYVSKINTKIDDGLSMELYSTITDHLPIYLDDNDYRSIDSLILPGKLKETLEQNFRTLTSPAGIALKSMISKDPVGISFIGLKKLQQLQYDDNFELYDNYVVSKDQMHLLLFITPAFPPNNTGKNAEMLELLDNIIKTQNKSFDNITASYFG
;
A
#
# COMPACT_ATOMS: atom_id res chain seq x y z
N PRO A 1 -20.08 -5.15 19.23
CA PRO A 1 -19.39 -3.90 19.50
C PRO A 1 -18.55 -3.59 18.26
N LYS A 2 -18.84 -2.47 17.60
CA LYS A 2 -18.02 -2.03 16.47
C LYS A 2 -16.66 -1.67 17.04
N ASP A 3 -15.61 -2.26 16.47
CA ASP A 3 -14.25 -1.96 16.88
C ASP A 3 -13.93 -0.52 16.46
N LYS A 4 -13.64 0.35 17.45
CA LYS A 4 -13.33 1.76 17.24
C LYS A 4 -12.10 1.96 16.32
N LYS A 5 -11.21 0.97 16.24
CA LYS A 5 -10.05 0.99 15.35
C LYS A 5 -10.48 0.81 13.89
N ILE A 6 -11.44 -0.07 13.61
CA ILE A 6 -12.01 -0.28 12.28
C ILE A 6 -12.79 0.96 11.81
N GLU A 7 -13.53 1.65 12.72
CA GLU A 7 -14.20 2.91 12.36
C GLU A 7 -13.21 4.01 11.99
N LYS A 8 -12.10 4.13 12.74
CA LYS A 8 -11.06 5.13 12.47
C LYS A 8 -10.28 4.83 11.18
N LEU A 9 -10.08 3.56 10.87
CA LEU A 9 -9.53 3.08 9.60
C LEU A 9 -10.44 3.47 8.42
N ASN A 10 -11.74 3.23 8.54
CA ASN A 10 -12.70 3.64 7.53
C ASN A 10 -12.66 5.16 7.27
N GLU A 11 -12.53 5.98 8.32
CA GLU A 11 -12.45 7.43 8.20
C GLU A 11 -11.18 7.88 7.47
N VAL A 12 -10.04 7.25 7.74
CA VAL A 12 -8.76 7.54 7.06
C VAL A 12 -8.83 7.14 5.58
N PHE A 13 -9.41 5.99 5.26
CA PHE A 13 -9.50 5.51 3.87
C PHE A 13 -10.56 6.25 3.06
N GLN A 14 -11.67 6.70 3.65
CA GLN A 14 -12.67 7.53 2.96
C GLN A 14 -12.14 8.91 2.57
N ASN A 15 -11.14 9.43 3.27
CA ASN A 15 -10.50 10.71 2.98
C ASN A 15 -9.26 10.59 2.07
N SER A 16 -8.89 9.37 1.65
CA SER A 16 -7.71 9.12 0.82
C SER A 16 -8.07 8.78 -0.62
N LYS A 17 -7.08 8.81 -1.52
CA LYS A 17 -7.20 8.42 -2.94
C LYS A 17 -7.50 6.92 -3.18
N PHE A 18 -7.98 6.21 -2.16
CA PHE A 18 -8.42 4.80 -2.26
C PHE A 18 -9.91 4.65 -2.61
N ILE A 19 -10.58 5.75 -3.05
CA ILE A 19 -12.01 5.81 -3.39
C ILE A 19 -12.41 4.75 -4.43
N ASP A 20 -11.47 4.31 -5.27
CA ASP A 20 -11.71 3.31 -6.31
C ASP A 20 -11.25 1.89 -5.91
N LYS A 21 -10.95 1.64 -4.63
CA LYS A 21 -10.44 0.36 -4.15
C LYS A 21 -11.29 -0.19 -3.01
N LEU A 22 -11.46 -1.51 -3.01
CA LEU A 22 -11.97 -2.22 -1.84
C LEU A 22 -10.80 -2.56 -0.91
N VAL A 23 -10.97 -2.27 0.36
CA VAL A 23 -10.04 -2.68 1.41
C VAL A 23 -10.61 -3.91 2.10
N VAL A 24 -9.90 -5.01 2.07
CA VAL A 24 -10.23 -6.22 2.81
C VAL A 24 -9.40 -6.25 4.08
N ILE A 25 -10.05 -6.41 5.22
CA ILE A 25 -9.41 -6.59 6.52
C ILE A 25 -9.54 -8.05 6.90
N VAL A 26 -8.41 -8.71 7.08
CA VAL A 26 -8.31 -10.05 7.68
C VAL A 26 -8.00 -9.87 9.16
N SER A 27 -8.78 -10.47 10.03
CA SER A 27 -8.69 -10.26 11.49
C SER A 27 -8.70 -11.57 12.26
N LEU A 28 -7.92 -11.66 13.33
CA LEU A 28 -8.07 -12.70 14.34
C LEU A 28 -9.39 -12.47 15.11
N LYS A 29 -10.16 -13.54 15.36
CA LYS A 29 -11.42 -13.49 16.10
C LYS A 29 -11.22 -13.32 17.60
N ASP A 30 -10.13 -13.90 18.12
CA ASP A 30 -9.79 -13.87 19.54
C ASP A 30 -8.62 -12.92 19.77
N SER A 31 -8.88 -11.83 20.50
CA SER A 31 -7.89 -10.82 20.87
C SER A 31 -7.16 -11.15 22.19
N THR A 32 -7.43 -12.29 22.81
CA THR A 32 -6.84 -12.71 24.08
C THR A 32 -5.66 -13.67 23.92
N GLY A 33 -5.44 -14.19 22.71
CA GLY A 33 -4.33 -15.07 22.38
C GLY A 33 -3.07 -14.31 21.92
N ASP A 34 -1.94 -15.03 21.86
CA ASP A 34 -0.75 -14.49 21.21
C ASP A 34 -1.04 -14.19 19.74
N ALA A 35 -0.59 -13.02 19.28
CA ALA A 35 -0.71 -12.62 17.89
C ALA A 35 0.07 -13.61 17.02
N ILE A 36 -0.58 -14.18 16.00
CA ILE A 36 0.04 -15.11 15.05
C ILE A 36 -0.08 -14.51 13.64
N PRO A 37 0.80 -13.56 13.28
CA PRO A 37 0.73 -12.88 11.99
C PRO A 37 0.89 -13.85 10.81
N ASP A 38 1.63 -14.96 10.97
CA ASP A 38 1.75 -16.00 9.94
C ASP A 38 0.41 -16.60 9.54
N SER A 39 -0.52 -16.73 10.47
CA SER A 39 -1.86 -17.26 10.16
C SER A 39 -2.69 -16.27 9.34
N LEU A 40 -2.54 -14.96 9.59
CA LEU A 40 -3.16 -13.91 8.79
C LEU A 40 -2.58 -13.91 7.37
N VAL A 41 -1.26 -14.09 7.23
CA VAL A 41 -0.57 -14.21 5.94
C VAL A 41 -1.09 -15.43 5.17
N LEU A 42 -1.18 -16.60 5.79
CA LEU A 42 -1.72 -17.81 5.14
C LEU A 42 -3.17 -17.62 4.67
N TYR A 43 -4.00 -16.98 5.47
CA TYR A 43 -5.37 -16.63 5.06
C TYR A 43 -5.37 -15.68 3.88
N ALA A 44 -4.54 -14.62 3.92
CA ALA A 44 -4.43 -13.63 2.86
C ALA A 44 -3.98 -14.24 1.53
N ASP A 45 -2.97 -15.11 1.54
CA ASP A 45 -2.49 -15.84 0.34
C ASP A 45 -3.56 -16.76 -0.24
N SER A 46 -4.29 -17.46 0.63
CA SER A 46 -5.41 -18.33 0.24
C SER A 46 -6.55 -17.51 -0.38
N LEU A 47 -6.91 -16.37 0.24
CA LEU A 47 -7.94 -15.45 -0.25
C LEU A 47 -7.53 -14.85 -1.61
N GLU A 48 -6.30 -14.39 -1.76
CA GLU A 48 -5.76 -13.86 -3.01
C GLU A 48 -5.87 -14.91 -4.13
N THR A 49 -5.48 -16.13 -3.85
CA THR A 49 -5.57 -17.25 -4.81
C THR A 49 -7.03 -17.50 -5.21
N ALA A 50 -7.95 -17.52 -4.24
CA ALA A 50 -9.36 -17.73 -4.51
C ALA A 50 -9.97 -16.59 -5.35
N ILE A 51 -9.60 -15.33 -5.09
CA ILE A 51 -10.02 -14.16 -5.87
C ILE A 51 -9.45 -14.24 -7.29
N LYS A 52 -8.18 -14.54 -7.48
CA LYS A 52 -7.56 -14.68 -8.80
C LYS A 52 -8.25 -15.75 -9.65
N ASN A 53 -8.63 -16.85 -9.04
CA ASN A 53 -9.27 -17.96 -9.75
C ASN A 53 -10.74 -17.71 -10.09
N ASN A 54 -11.49 -17.01 -9.24
CA ASN A 54 -12.94 -16.91 -9.36
C ASN A 54 -13.43 -15.51 -9.74
N LEU A 55 -12.62 -14.46 -9.57
CA LEU A 55 -12.98 -13.06 -9.76
C LEU A 55 -12.12 -12.34 -10.81
N SER A 56 -11.34 -13.07 -11.62
CA SER A 56 -10.41 -12.47 -12.61
C SER A 56 -11.09 -11.54 -13.62
N ALA A 57 -12.38 -11.73 -13.91
CA ALA A 57 -13.15 -10.86 -14.81
C ALA A 57 -13.65 -9.57 -14.13
N TYR A 58 -13.64 -9.52 -12.79
CA TYR A 58 -14.18 -8.42 -11.98
C TYR A 58 -13.12 -7.62 -11.24
N VAL A 59 -11.92 -8.16 -11.10
CA VAL A 59 -10.80 -7.58 -10.35
C VAL A 59 -9.64 -7.34 -11.31
N SER A 60 -9.21 -6.08 -11.42
CA SER A 60 -8.07 -5.71 -12.27
C SER A 60 -6.73 -5.90 -11.56
N LYS A 61 -6.68 -5.67 -10.24
CA LYS A 61 -5.46 -5.80 -9.45
C LYS A 61 -5.79 -6.17 -8.00
N ILE A 62 -4.95 -7.02 -7.41
CA ILE A 62 -4.95 -7.32 -5.98
C ILE A 62 -3.57 -6.93 -5.46
N ASN A 63 -3.53 -6.09 -4.44
CA ASN A 63 -2.32 -5.75 -3.73
C ASN A 63 -2.41 -6.35 -2.32
N THR A 64 -1.75 -7.47 -2.14
CA THR A 64 -1.62 -8.17 -0.85
C THR A 64 -0.34 -7.77 -0.14
N LYS A 65 0.71 -7.55 -0.93
CA LYS A 65 2.05 -7.17 -0.46
C LYS A 65 2.45 -5.81 -1.02
N ILE A 66 3.25 -5.09 -0.27
CA ILE A 66 3.99 -3.95 -0.79
C ILE A 66 5.21 -4.50 -1.52
N ASP A 67 5.10 -4.53 -2.84
CA ASP A 67 6.19 -4.95 -3.73
C ASP A 67 6.95 -3.74 -4.31
N ASP A 68 8.04 -4.03 -5.01
CA ASP A 68 8.85 -3.02 -5.68
C ASP A 68 8.05 -2.24 -6.74
N GLY A 69 7.05 -2.86 -7.34
CA GLY A 69 6.18 -2.24 -8.34
C GLY A 69 5.30 -1.15 -7.72
N LEU A 70 4.70 -1.43 -6.55
CA LEU A 70 3.90 -0.43 -5.82
C LEU A 70 4.78 0.73 -5.32
N SER A 71 5.99 0.42 -4.83
CA SER A 71 6.96 1.42 -4.40
C SER A 71 7.37 2.34 -5.55
N MET A 72 7.59 1.79 -6.74
CA MET A 72 7.92 2.55 -7.95
C MET A 72 6.74 3.39 -8.47
N GLU A 73 5.51 2.88 -8.40
CA GLU A 73 4.30 3.61 -8.75
C GLU A 73 4.08 4.81 -7.82
N LEU A 74 4.25 4.62 -6.52
CA LEU A 74 4.21 5.70 -5.52
C LEU A 74 5.29 6.75 -5.79
N TYR A 75 6.54 6.32 -6.01
CA TYR A 75 7.64 7.21 -6.35
C TYR A 75 7.34 8.03 -7.60
N SER A 76 6.84 7.39 -8.67
CA SER A 76 6.46 8.07 -9.91
C SER A 76 5.35 9.09 -9.67
N THR A 77 4.30 8.70 -8.94
CA THR A 77 3.17 9.60 -8.63
C THR A 77 3.62 10.84 -7.86
N ILE A 78 4.50 10.66 -6.87
CA ILE A 78 5.06 11.78 -6.09
C ILE A 78 5.91 12.68 -6.98
N THR A 79 6.80 12.09 -7.78
CA THR A 79 7.70 12.84 -8.67
C THR A 79 6.90 13.66 -9.69
N ASP A 80 5.83 13.09 -10.25
CA ASP A 80 5.00 13.76 -11.25
C ASP A 80 4.13 14.88 -10.67
N HIS A 81 3.86 14.85 -9.35
CA HIS A 81 3.00 15.82 -8.65
C HIS A 81 3.71 16.49 -7.47
N LEU A 82 5.04 16.53 -7.49
CA LEU A 82 5.88 16.96 -6.37
C LEU A 82 5.46 18.31 -5.74
N PRO A 83 5.14 19.38 -6.52
CA PRO A 83 4.78 20.67 -5.93
C PRO A 83 3.57 20.62 -5.00
N ILE A 84 2.66 19.65 -5.15
CA ILE A 84 1.46 19.52 -4.30
C ILE A 84 1.83 19.06 -2.88
N TYR A 85 2.96 18.36 -2.74
CA TYR A 85 3.41 17.76 -1.49
C TYR A 85 4.40 18.63 -0.72
N LEU A 86 4.95 19.71 -1.33
CA LEU A 86 5.99 20.57 -0.74
C LEU A 86 5.41 21.76 0.00
N ASP A 87 6.04 22.11 1.13
CA ASP A 87 5.81 23.35 1.87
C ASP A 87 7.07 24.25 1.87
N ASP A 88 7.00 25.41 2.53
CA ASP A 88 8.10 26.38 2.56
C ASP A 88 9.40 25.84 3.17
N ASN A 89 9.33 24.89 4.09
CA ASN A 89 10.52 24.24 4.68
C ASN A 89 11.16 23.27 3.69
N ASP A 90 10.33 22.60 2.88
CA ASP A 90 10.80 21.69 1.84
C ASP A 90 11.55 22.46 0.75
N TYR A 91 11.04 23.64 0.36
CA TYR A 91 11.73 24.51 -0.60
C TYR A 91 13.10 24.97 -0.09
N ARG A 92 13.23 25.31 1.20
CA ARG A 92 14.55 25.59 1.80
C ARG A 92 15.48 24.39 1.79
N SER A 93 14.94 23.19 1.98
CA SER A 93 15.70 21.95 1.87
C SER A 93 16.18 21.70 0.45
N ILE A 94 15.35 21.97 -0.55
CA ILE A 94 15.70 21.91 -1.97
C ILE A 94 16.83 22.90 -2.28
N ASP A 95 16.72 24.16 -1.84
CA ASP A 95 17.77 25.16 -2.00
C ASP A 95 19.12 24.66 -1.47
N SER A 96 19.11 23.94 -0.36
CA SER A 96 20.34 23.35 0.20
C SER A 96 20.91 22.24 -0.64
N LEU A 97 20.06 21.41 -1.31
CA LEU A 97 20.49 20.30 -2.17
C LEU A 97 21.16 20.77 -3.47
N ILE A 98 20.71 21.92 -3.99
CA ILE A 98 21.24 22.49 -5.24
C ILE A 98 22.48 23.36 -5.05
N LEU A 99 22.97 23.54 -3.83
CA LEU A 99 24.26 24.22 -3.58
C LEU A 99 25.39 23.51 -4.33
N PRO A 100 26.31 24.26 -4.98
CA PRO A 100 27.31 23.68 -5.89
C PRO A 100 28.13 22.52 -5.30
N GLY A 101 28.49 22.61 -4.02
CA GLY A 101 29.25 21.54 -3.34
C GLY A 101 28.43 20.27 -3.16
N LYS A 102 27.20 20.38 -2.67
CA LYS A 102 26.28 19.25 -2.47
C LYS A 102 25.83 18.64 -3.78
N LEU A 103 25.51 19.49 -4.77
CA LEU A 103 25.12 19.03 -6.09
C LEU A 103 26.23 18.18 -6.72
N LYS A 104 27.47 18.64 -6.66
CA LYS A 104 28.62 17.88 -7.15
C LYS A 104 28.75 16.51 -6.46
N GLU A 105 28.69 16.49 -5.15
CA GLU A 105 28.77 15.26 -4.35
C GLU A 105 27.65 14.28 -4.74
N THR A 106 26.41 14.75 -4.85
CA THR A 106 25.25 13.94 -5.25
C THR A 106 25.44 13.36 -6.67
N LEU A 107 25.89 14.17 -7.61
CA LEU A 107 26.11 13.70 -8.99
C LEU A 107 27.26 12.68 -9.08
N GLU A 108 28.34 12.86 -8.31
CA GLU A 108 29.43 11.88 -8.21
C GLU A 108 28.94 10.55 -7.61
N GLN A 109 28.10 10.61 -6.57
CA GLN A 109 27.51 9.43 -5.98
C GLN A 109 26.57 8.70 -6.95
N ASN A 110 25.74 9.45 -7.68
CA ASN A 110 24.88 8.89 -8.71
C ASN A 110 25.67 8.21 -9.83
N PHE A 111 26.78 8.81 -10.27
CA PHE A 111 27.66 8.20 -11.26
C PHE A 111 28.22 6.87 -10.75
N ARG A 112 28.69 6.81 -9.51
CA ARG A 112 29.18 5.56 -8.88
C ARG A 112 28.07 4.50 -8.80
N THR A 113 26.85 4.91 -8.42
CA THR A 113 25.69 4.01 -8.35
C THR A 113 25.36 3.46 -9.74
N LEU A 114 25.27 4.31 -10.76
CA LEU A 114 24.94 3.90 -12.13
C LEU A 114 25.98 2.97 -12.76
N THR A 115 27.24 3.04 -12.30
CA THR A 115 28.32 2.15 -12.75
C THR A 115 28.43 0.87 -11.93
N SER A 116 27.61 0.69 -10.91
CA SER A 116 27.52 -0.51 -10.08
C SER A 116 26.41 -1.46 -10.60
N PRO A 117 26.37 -2.73 -10.15
CA PRO A 117 25.27 -3.64 -10.48
C PRO A 117 23.88 -3.11 -10.10
N ALA A 118 23.76 -2.34 -9.02
CA ALA A 118 22.52 -1.71 -8.59
C ALA A 118 22.06 -0.61 -9.57
N GLY A 119 22.95 -0.08 -10.40
CA GLY A 119 22.63 0.99 -11.36
C GLY A 119 21.58 0.61 -12.38
N ILE A 120 21.45 -0.67 -12.73
CA ILE A 120 20.43 -1.14 -13.69
C ILE A 120 19.02 -0.88 -13.10
N ALA A 121 18.81 -1.22 -11.82
CA ALA A 121 17.53 -1.03 -11.14
C ALA A 121 17.22 0.45 -10.86
N LEU A 122 18.24 1.25 -10.53
CA LEU A 122 18.09 2.65 -10.10
C LEU A 122 18.19 3.67 -11.23
N LYS A 123 18.53 3.24 -12.45
CA LYS A 123 18.77 4.14 -13.59
C LYS A 123 17.61 5.08 -13.87
N SER A 124 16.37 4.58 -13.89
CA SER A 124 15.20 5.40 -14.20
C SER A 124 14.95 6.45 -13.11
N MET A 125 15.12 6.10 -11.83
CA MET A 125 14.98 7.02 -10.71
C MET A 125 16.02 8.12 -10.76
N ILE A 126 17.30 7.76 -10.88
CA ILE A 126 18.42 8.71 -10.93
C ILE A 126 18.32 9.62 -12.14
N SER A 127 17.88 9.09 -13.31
CA SER A 127 17.72 9.91 -14.52
C SER A 127 16.55 10.89 -14.42
N LYS A 128 15.49 10.54 -13.72
CA LYS A 128 14.29 11.37 -13.55
C LYS A 128 14.49 12.43 -12.45
N ASP A 129 15.20 12.08 -11.39
CA ASP A 129 15.47 12.95 -10.23
C ASP A 129 16.93 12.82 -9.77
N PRO A 130 17.87 13.42 -10.50
CA PRO A 130 19.30 13.29 -10.19
C PRO A 130 19.74 13.99 -8.92
N VAL A 131 18.92 14.88 -8.37
CA VAL A 131 19.20 15.62 -7.12
C VAL A 131 18.51 15.01 -5.92
N GLY A 132 17.51 14.14 -6.13
CA GLY A 132 16.78 13.47 -5.07
C GLY A 132 15.70 14.34 -4.41
N ILE A 133 15.16 15.33 -5.13
CA ILE A 133 14.11 16.23 -4.64
C ILE A 133 12.85 15.44 -4.29
N SER A 134 12.53 14.42 -5.08
CA SER A 134 11.37 13.56 -4.85
C SER A 134 11.41 12.83 -3.51
N PHE A 135 12.60 12.57 -2.96
CA PHE A 135 12.74 11.96 -1.64
C PHE A 135 12.23 12.86 -0.51
N ILE A 136 12.23 14.19 -0.69
CA ILE A 136 11.62 15.13 0.28
C ILE A 136 10.11 14.88 0.34
N GLY A 137 9.44 14.82 -0.80
CA GLY A 137 8.02 14.50 -0.88
C GLY A 137 7.70 13.10 -0.36
N LEU A 138 8.53 12.10 -0.70
CA LEU A 138 8.37 10.73 -0.23
C LEU A 138 8.49 10.63 1.30
N LYS A 139 9.50 11.30 1.88
CA LYS A 139 9.68 11.36 3.34
C LYS A 139 8.50 12.00 4.05
N LYS A 140 7.93 13.04 3.44
CA LYS A 140 6.74 13.70 3.97
C LYS A 140 5.52 12.81 3.93
N LEU A 141 5.32 12.05 2.84
CA LEU A 141 4.27 11.03 2.77
C LEU A 141 4.48 9.93 3.79
N GLN A 142 5.70 9.47 4.00
CA GLN A 142 6.01 8.53 5.08
C GLN A 142 5.62 9.12 6.45
N GLN A 143 5.87 10.40 6.69
CA GLN A 143 5.45 11.06 7.93
C GLN A 143 3.93 11.23 8.04
N LEU A 144 3.21 11.39 6.92
CA LEU A 144 1.76 11.47 6.88
C LEU A 144 1.10 10.09 6.94
N GLN A 145 1.79 9.06 6.47
CA GLN A 145 1.33 7.65 6.51
C GLN A 145 1.69 6.93 7.81
N TYR A 146 2.43 7.54 8.71
CA TYR A 146 2.58 7.04 10.07
C TYR A 146 1.26 7.28 10.84
N ASP A 147 0.22 6.58 10.42
CA ASP A 147 -0.72 6.08 11.38
C ASP A 147 0.08 5.08 12.22
N ASP A 148 0.34 5.45 13.47
CA ASP A 148 1.11 4.66 14.44
C ASP A 148 0.50 3.26 14.69
N ASN A 149 -0.50 2.86 13.92
CA ASN A 149 -1.26 1.63 14.08
C ASN A 149 -0.87 0.50 13.11
N PHE A 150 -0.01 0.74 12.11
CA PHE A 150 0.39 -0.28 11.11
C PHE A 150 1.90 -0.45 11.01
N GLU A 151 2.31 -1.65 10.64
CA GLU A 151 3.69 -2.03 10.33
C GLU A 151 3.72 -3.00 9.14
N LEU A 152 4.91 -3.28 8.62
CA LEU A 152 5.10 -4.29 7.59
C LEU A 152 5.57 -5.59 8.22
N TYR A 153 4.84 -6.67 7.95
CA TYR A 153 5.23 -8.03 8.30
C TYR A 153 5.26 -8.87 6.99
N ASP A 154 6.41 -9.39 6.62
CA ASP A 154 6.64 -10.13 5.36
C ASP A 154 6.08 -9.39 4.12
N ASN A 155 6.29 -8.07 4.08
CA ASN A 155 5.74 -7.13 3.08
C ASN A 155 4.21 -6.96 3.09
N TYR A 156 3.48 -7.58 4.01
CA TYR A 156 2.06 -7.29 4.24
C TYR A 156 1.89 -6.09 5.17
N VAL A 157 0.81 -5.35 4.97
CA VAL A 157 0.42 -4.29 5.90
C VAL A 157 -0.36 -4.92 7.04
N VAL A 158 0.22 -4.94 8.23
CA VAL A 158 -0.41 -5.47 9.45
C VAL A 158 -0.57 -4.38 10.50
N SER A 159 -1.56 -4.52 11.36
CA SER A 159 -1.68 -3.64 12.53
C SER A 159 -0.55 -3.92 13.53
N LYS A 160 -0.12 -2.91 14.30
CA LYS A 160 0.96 -3.07 15.32
C LYS A 160 0.65 -4.10 16.41
N ASP A 161 -0.63 -4.33 16.69
CA ASP A 161 -1.05 -5.42 17.57
C ASP A 161 -1.05 -6.79 16.87
N GLN A 162 -0.69 -6.83 15.59
CA GLN A 162 -0.62 -8.02 14.74
C GLN A 162 -1.94 -8.81 14.65
N MET A 163 -3.06 -8.13 14.92
CA MET A 163 -4.38 -8.73 14.92
C MET A 163 -5.12 -8.55 13.59
N HIS A 164 -4.67 -7.64 12.75
CA HIS A 164 -5.31 -7.28 11.48
C HIS A 164 -4.28 -7.21 10.35
N LEU A 165 -4.68 -7.70 9.16
CA LEU A 165 -3.91 -7.60 7.93
C LEU A 165 -4.78 -6.97 6.85
N LEU A 166 -4.22 -6.08 6.04
CA LEU A 166 -4.92 -5.35 4.99
C LEU A 166 -4.54 -5.88 3.61
N LEU A 167 -5.57 -6.03 2.75
CA LEU A 167 -5.42 -6.28 1.32
C LEU A 167 -6.22 -5.23 0.55
N PHE A 168 -5.75 -4.89 -0.64
CA PHE A 168 -6.38 -3.91 -1.50
C PHE A 168 -6.80 -4.55 -2.82
N ILE A 169 -8.08 -4.43 -3.17
CA ILE A 169 -8.65 -4.94 -4.41
C ILE A 169 -9.04 -3.76 -5.28
N THR A 170 -8.57 -3.74 -6.51
CA THR A 170 -8.99 -2.76 -7.52
C THR A 170 -10.03 -3.43 -8.43
N PRO A 171 -11.29 -2.98 -8.42
CA PRO A 171 -12.30 -3.48 -9.35
C PRO A 171 -11.90 -3.26 -10.81
N ALA A 172 -12.34 -4.14 -11.71
CA ALA A 172 -12.14 -3.97 -13.14
C ALA A 172 -13.13 -2.97 -13.76
N PHE A 173 -14.25 -2.71 -13.07
CA PHE A 173 -15.29 -1.80 -13.52
C PHE A 173 -15.29 -0.51 -12.69
N PRO A 174 -15.59 0.64 -13.32
CA PRO A 174 -15.64 1.91 -12.63
C PRO A 174 -16.78 1.94 -11.59
N PRO A 175 -16.73 2.82 -10.57
CA PRO A 175 -17.70 2.88 -9.47
C PRO A 175 -19.16 3.05 -9.92
N ASN A 176 -19.39 3.70 -11.06
CA ASN A 176 -20.73 3.92 -11.60
C ASN A 176 -21.34 2.66 -12.30
N ASN A 177 -20.56 1.60 -12.51
CA ASN A 177 -21.07 0.32 -13.00
C ASN A 177 -21.58 -0.54 -11.82
N THR A 178 -22.68 -0.09 -11.21
CA THR A 178 -23.23 -0.69 -10.00
C THR A 178 -23.63 -2.16 -10.16
N GLY A 179 -24.11 -2.55 -11.35
CA GLY A 179 -24.50 -3.94 -11.63
C GLY A 179 -23.31 -4.90 -11.56
N LYS A 180 -22.21 -4.58 -12.28
CA LYS A 180 -21.01 -5.42 -12.26
C LYS A 180 -20.28 -5.42 -10.93
N ASN A 181 -20.28 -4.30 -10.25
CA ASN A 181 -19.69 -4.20 -8.91
C ASN A 181 -20.54 -5.00 -7.89
N ALA A 182 -21.86 -5.00 -7.98
CA ALA A 182 -22.72 -5.84 -7.14
C ALA A 182 -22.47 -7.35 -7.35
N GLU A 183 -22.36 -7.81 -8.61
CA GLU A 183 -21.99 -9.21 -8.93
C GLU A 183 -20.62 -9.57 -8.32
N MET A 184 -19.63 -8.67 -8.42
CA MET A 184 -18.31 -8.86 -7.83
C MET A 184 -18.39 -9.02 -6.31
N LEU A 185 -19.15 -8.14 -5.63
CA LEU A 185 -19.29 -8.17 -4.17
C LEU A 185 -19.99 -9.44 -3.69
N GLU A 186 -21.03 -9.91 -4.41
CA GLU A 186 -21.71 -11.18 -4.10
C GLU A 186 -20.73 -12.38 -4.19
N LEU A 187 -19.93 -12.42 -5.25
CA LEU A 187 -18.92 -13.47 -5.42
C LEU A 187 -17.82 -13.38 -4.35
N LEU A 188 -17.37 -12.17 -4.02
CA LEU A 188 -16.38 -11.94 -2.95
C LEU A 188 -16.92 -12.38 -1.60
N ASP A 189 -18.17 -12.07 -1.28
CA ASP A 189 -18.85 -12.54 -0.06
C ASP A 189 -18.85 -14.07 0.03
N ASN A 190 -19.14 -14.76 -1.07
CA ASN A 190 -19.15 -16.23 -1.10
C ASN A 190 -17.74 -16.82 -0.90
N ILE A 191 -16.72 -16.20 -1.47
CA ILE A 191 -15.32 -16.58 -1.26
C ILE A 191 -14.95 -16.39 0.21
N ILE A 192 -15.21 -15.22 0.79
CA ILE A 192 -14.90 -14.91 2.19
C ILE A 192 -15.64 -15.88 3.14
N LYS A 193 -16.92 -16.13 2.91
CA LYS A 193 -17.68 -17.10 3.71
C LYS A 193 -17.08 -18.51 3.66
N THR A 194 -16.56 -18.91 2.51
CA THR A 194 -15.91 -20.21 2.33
C THR A 194 -14.57 -20.26 3.05
N GLN A 195 -13.76 -19.21 2.92
CA GLN A 195 -12.47 -19.10 3.60
C GLN A 195 -12.62 -19.08 5.12
N ASN A 196 -13.59 -18.31 5.64
CA ASN A 196 -13.88 -18.22 7.06
C ASN A 196 -14.27 -19.56 7.72
N LYS A 197 -14.74 -20.55 6.92
CA LYS A 197 -14.99 -21.91 7.39
C LYS A 197 -13.72 -22.75 7.47
N SER A 198 -12.72 -22.43 6.67
CA SER A 198 -11.46 -23.17 6.60
C SER A 198 -10.43 -22.67 7.63
N PHE A 199 -10.68 -21.49 8.23
CA PHE A 199 -9.80 -20.85 9.21
C PHE A 199 -10.63 -20.47 10.46
N ASP A 200 -10.62 -21.35 11.47
CA ASP A 200 -11.52 -21.23 12.64
C ASP A 200 -11.35 -19.94 13.43
N ASN A 201 -10.12 -19.43 13.53
CA ASN A 201 -9.80 -18.24 14.34
C ASN A 201 -9.61 -16.95 13.51
N ILE A 202 -9.92 -16.96 12.23
CA ILE A 202 -9.75 -15.80 11.36
C ILE A 202 -11.08 -15.44 10.71
N THR A 203 -11.26 -14.17 10.44
CA THR A 203 -12.39 -13.64 9.66
C THR A 203 -11.90 -12.55 8.74
N ALA A 204 -12.57 -12.37 7.61
CA ALA A 204 -12.36 -11.23 6.73
C ALA A 204 -13.64 -10.42 6.57
N SER A 205 -13.47 -9.12 6.41
CA SER A 205 -14.51 -8.17 6.04
C SER A 205 -13.93 -7.17 5.05
N TYR A 206 -14.78 -6.44 4.33
CA TYR A 206 -14.31 -5.42 3.38
C TYR A 206 -15.18 -4.16 3.45
N PHE A 207 -14.60 -3.07 2.93
CA PHE A 207 -15.27 -1.78 2.74
C PHE A 207 -14.65 -1.05 1.54
N GLY A 208 -15.40 -0.10 0.95
CA GLY A 208 -15.02 0.71 -0.20
C GLY A 208 -16.24 1.27 -0.91
#